data_39b71631853faec2e8412f0891c163f6
#
_entry.id   39b71631853faec2e8412f0891c163f6
#
_cell.length_a   1.000
_cell.length_b   1.000
_cell.length_c   1.000
_cell.angle_alpha   90.00
_cell.angle_beta   90.00
_cell.angle_gamma   90.00
#
_symmetry.space_group_name_H-M   'P 1'
#
loop_
_entity.id
_entity.type
_entity.pdbx_description
1 polymer ?
#
loop_
_entity_poly.entity_id
_entity_poly.type
_entity_poly.pdbx_seq_one_letter_code
_entity_poly.pdbx_strand_id
1 'polypeptide(L)'
;MEKKKIVILGAGESGAGAAVLAKAKGYDVFVSDSGAIKDKYKTIFSENKIAYEEKQHTMEKILQADEVIKSPGIPSKAPVMKKIYEKKIPVSGEIEFASRYTKSKMIGITGTNGKTTTTLLTHHILTKAGLKAGLAGNVGHSLAMMVAQDPRDYYVLELSSFQLDDMKTFKADIAILLNITPDHLDRYPSFENYIDSKFSITRNQTSADAFIYCEDDLVIAENLSQHNISAQPYPFSIKKKTIPGAYLDNNEIIINLKNHQNPTFTMSIHNLSLQGRHNIYNSMAAAVAANILNIRKEVIRDCLSDFRNAEHRLEHFATVHGVDYVNDSKATNVNSTWYALESYHRPVILILGGVDKGNDYSILKDLVCEKVKAIVCLGKDNKKIHKAFKDCVKMIVDVSSADEAVATASGLATKGDVILLSPACASFDLFENYEDRGRQFKRAVKAL
;
A
#
# COMPACT_ATOMS: atom_id res chain seq x y z
N MET A 1 -41.00 -10.69 4.11
CA MET A 1 -40.28 -9.40 4.06
C MET A 1 -39.50 -9.34 2.76
N GLU A 2 -39.64 -8.25 2.05
CA GLU A 2 -38.86 -8.01 0.82
C GLU A 2 -37.37 -7.93 1.17
N LYS A 3 -36.53 -8.59 0.37
CA LYS A 3 -35.09 -8.61 0.63
C LYS A 3 -34.50 -7.23 0.34
N LYS A 4 -33.70 -6.68 1.24
CA LYS A 4 -32.95 -5.44 0.95
C LYS A 4 -32.06 -5.65 -0.27
N LYS A 5 -32.03 -4.65 -1.14
CA LYS A 5 -31.29 -4.65 -2.40
C LYS A 5 -29.94 -3.95 -2.24
N ILE A 6 -28.87 -4.68 -2.52
CA ILE A 6 -27.51 -4.13 -2.56
C ILE A 6 -27.03 -4.08 -4.00
N VAL A 7 -26.58 -2.92 -4.42
CA VAL A 7 -25.92 -2.75 -5.72
C VAL A 7 -24.40 -2.57 -5.49
N ILE A 8 -23.63 -3.35 -6.24
CA ILE A 8 -22.17 -3.30 -6.21
C ILE A 8 -21.70 -2.54 -7.46
N LEU A 9 -20.96 -1.46 -7.28
CA LEU A 9 -20.32 -0.72 -8.37
C LEU A 9 -18.85 -1.12 -8.50
N GLY A 10 -18.52 -1.67 -9.68
CA GLY A 10 -17.23 -2.26 -10.00
C GLY A 10 -17.18 -3.75 -9.69
N ALA A 11 -16.79 -4.56 -10.67
CA ALA A 11 -16.79 -6.02 -10.64
C ALA A 11 -15.38 -6.63 -10.51
N GLY A 12 -14.43 -5.88 -9.95
CA GLY A 12 -13.09 -6.36 -9.61
C GLY A 12 -13.08 -7.21 -8.33
N GLU A 13 -11.90 -7.40 -7.76
CA GLU A 13 -11.67 -8.24 -6.55
C GLU A 13 -12.58 -7.82 -5.38
N SER A 14 -12.58 -6.53 -5.01
CA SER A 14 -13.41 -6.01 -3.92
C SER A 14 -14.90 -6.14 -4.21
N GLY A 15 -15.33 -5.86 -5.46
CA GLY A 15 -16.74 -5.96 -5.83
C GLY A 15 -17.24 -7.39 -5.85
N ALA A 16 -16.46 -8.33 -6.35
CA ALA A 16 -16.82 -9.75 -6.34
C ALA A 16 -16.96 -10.27 -4.91
N GLY A 17 -16.02 -9.91 -4.02
CA GLY A 17 -16.11 -10.30 -2.61
C GLY A 17 -17.32 -9.70 -1.90
N ALA A 18 -17.57 -8.40 -2.09
CA ALA A 18 -18.75 -7.74 -1.53
C ALA A 18 -20.05 -8.40 -2.01
N ALA A 19 -20.12 -8.75 -3.30
CA ALA A 19 -21.30 -9.41 -3.88
C ALA A 19 -21.55 -10.81 -3.28
N VAL A 20 -20.49 -11.61 -3.12
CA VAL A 20 -20.58 -12.94 -2.49
C VAL A 20 -21.01 -12.82 -1.03
N LEU A 21 -20.42 -11.92 -0.27
CA LEU A 21 -20.80 -11.69 1.13
C LEU A 21 -22.25 -11.22 1.25
N ALA A 22 -22.66 -10.25 0.46
CA ALA A 22 -24.03 -9.75 0.46
C ALA A 22 -25.03 -10.87 0.14
N LYS A 23 -24.72 -11.71 -0.86
CA LYS A 23 -25.54 -12.88 -1.20
C LYS A 23 -25.62 -13.88 -0.06
N ALA A 24 -24.50 -14.20 0.58
CA ALA A 24 -24.43 -15.10 1.74
C ALA A 24 -25.23 -14.56 2.95
N LYS A 25 -25.36 -13.22 3.07
CA LYS A 25 -26.20 -12.58 4.10
C LYS A 25 -27.67 -12.42 3.70
N GLY A 26 -28.08 -12.97 2.55
CA GLY A 26 -29.47 -13.04 2.14
C GLY A 26 -30.00 -11.81 1.39
N TYR A 27 -29.13 -10.88 1.00
CA TYR A 27 -29.52 -9.70 0.21
C TYR A 27 -29.90 -10.06 -1.23
N ASP A 28 -30.71 -9.20 -1.86
CA ASP A 28 -30.83 -9.16 -3.32
C ASP A 28 -29.66 -8.36 -3.89
N VAL A 29 -28.84 -8.97 -4.74
CA VAL A 29 -27.55 -8.43 -5.17
C VAL A 29 -27.51 -8.23 -6.67
N PHE A 30 -27.13 -7.02 -7.08
CA PHE A 30 -26.86 -6.67 -8.47
C PHE A 30 -25.49 -6.03 -8.61
N VAL A 31 -24.66 -6.50 -9.54
CA VAL A 31 -23.32 -5.95 -9.82
C VAL A 31 -23.36 -5.17 -11.11
N SER A 32 -22.80 -3.95 -11.12
CA SER A 32 -22.74 -3.10 -12.32
C SER A 32 -21.32 -2.59 -12.53
N ASP A 33 -20.78 -2.78 -13.73
CA ASP A 33 -19.45 -2.32 -14.12
C ASP A 33 -19.50 -1.61 -15.47
N SER A 34 -18.88 -0.42 -15.56
CA SER A 34 -18.77 0.33 -16.83
C SER A 34 -17.75 -0.28 -17.80
N GLY A 35 -16.87 -1.13 -17.34
CA GLY A 35 -15.88 -1.87 -18.13
C GLY A 35 -16.32 -3.30 -18.42
N ALA A 36 -15.46 -4.04 -19.13
CA ALA A 36 -15.60 -5.47 -19.30
C ALA A 36 -15.19 -6.20 -18.02
N ILE A 37 -16.03 -7.13 -17.59
CA ILE A 37 -15.75 -7.96 -16.39
C ILE A 37 -14.85 -9.14 -16.79
N LYS A 38 -13.78 -9.36 -16.03
CA LYS A 38 -12.89 -10.53 -16.25
C LYS A 38 -13.63 -11.83 -16.02
N ASP A 39 -13.36 -12.84 -16.84
CA ASP A 39 -14.08 -14.13 -16.82
C ASP A 39 -14.05 -14.80 -15.45
N LYS A 40 -12.95 -14.72 -14.71
CA LYS A 40 -12.87 -15.25 -13.35
C LYS A 40 -13.94 -14.68 -12.40
N TYR A 41 -14.33 -13.42 -12.55
CA TYR A 41 -15.38 -12.81 -11.72
C TYR A 41 -16.77 -13.16 -12.23
N LYS A 42 -16.96 -13.28 -13.57
CA LYS A 42 -18.22 -13.77 -14.15
C LYS A 42 -18.53 -15.19 -13.65
N THR A 43 -17.52 -16.06 -13.56
CA THR A 43 -17.64 -17.40 -12.98
C THR A 43 -18.14 -17.32 -11.54
N ILE A 44 -17.51 -16.48 -10.69
CA ILE A 44 -17.93 -16.27 -9.30
C ILE A 44 -19.40 -15.82 -9.21
N PHE A 45 -19.81 -14.86 -10.06
CA PHE A 45 -21.19 -14.36 -10.07
C PHE A 45 -22.19 -15.45 -10.49
N SER A 46 -21.84 -16.25 -11.50
CA SER A 46 -22.70 -17.34 -11.99
C SER A 46 -22.87 -18.43 -10.94
N GLU A 47 -21.79 -18.88 -10.31
CA GLU A 47 -21.80 -19.90 -9.23
C GLU A 47 -22.65 -19.46 -8.03
N ASN A 48 -22.63 -18.16 -7.69
CA ASN A 48 -23.39 -17.60 -6.57
C ASN A 48 -24.78 -17.06 -6.98
N LYS A 49 -25.20 -17.24 -8.24
CA LYS A 49 -26.47 -16.75 -8.77
C LYS A 49 -26.65 -15.23 -8.53
N ILE A 50 -25.62 -14.46 -8.82
CA ILE A 50 -25.57 -13.01 -8.71
C ILE A 50 -25.80 -12.41 -10.09
N ALA A 51 -26.84 -11.56 -10.23
CA ALA A 51 -27.09 -10.83 -11.46
C ALA A 51 -26.05 -9.71 -11.65
N TYR A 52 -25.59 -9.52 -12.89
CA TYR A 52 -24.62 -8.48 -13.21
C TYR A 52 -24.86 -7.87 -14.58
N GLU A 53 -24.26 -6.70 -14.81
CA GLU A 53 -24.11 -6.06 -16.11
C GLU A 53 -22.68 -5.56 -16.29
N GLU A 54 -22.23 -5.48 -17.53
CA GLU A 54 -20.93 -4.96 -17.89
C GLU A 54 -21.02 -3.95 -19.04
N LYS A 55 -19.98 -3.09 -19.18
CA LYS A 55 -19.86 -2.04 -20.20
C LYS A 55 -20.96 -0.97 -20.15
N GLN A 56 -21.68 -0.91 -19.05
CA GLN A 56 -22.78 0.06 -18.84
C GLN A 56 -23.14 0.19 -17.37
N HIS A 57 -23.93 1.21 -17.07
CA HIS A 57 -24.62 1.41 -15.80
C HIS A 57 -26.11 1.68 -16.05
N THR A 58 -26.96 0.68 -15.81
CA THR A 58 -28.42 0.82 -15.91
C THR A 58 -28.94 1.54 -14.67
N MET A 59 -29.15 2.86 -14.80
CA MET A 59 -29.50 3.73 -13.65
C MET A 59 -30.79 3.30 -12.96
N GLU A 60 -31.80 2.84 -13.71
CA GLU A 60 -33.07 2.37 -13.15
C GLU A 60 -32.87 1.22 -12.16
N LYS A 61 -31.90 0.34 -12.41
CA LYS A 61 -31.56 -0.78 -11.50
C LYS A 61 -30.75 -0.30 -10.30
N ILE A 62 -29.78 0.61 -10.54
CA ILE A 62 -28.88 1.13 -9.51
C ILE A 62 -29.63 1.98 -8.49
N LEU A 63 -30.53 2.85 -8.95
CA LEU A 63 -31.28 3.77 -8.09
C LEU A 63 -32.41 3.11 -7.27
N GLN A 64 -32.62 1.80 -7.44
CA GLN A 64 -33.49 0.98 -6.59
C GLN A 64 -32.76 0.35 -5.40
N ALA A 65 -31.45 0.61 -5.22
CA ALA A 65 -30.69 0.05 -4.14
C ALA A 65 -31.05 0.65 -2.78
N ASP A 66 -31.11 -0.18 -1.75
CA ASP A 66 -31.14 0.27 -0.34
C ASP A 66 -29.76 0.71 0.13
N GLU A 67 -28.68 0.15 -0.45
CA GLU A 67 -27.28 0.53 -0.24
C GLU A 67 -26.45 0.22 -1.48
N VAL A 68 -25.49 1.08 -1.78
CA VAL A 68 -24.48 0.88 -2.82
C VAL A 68 -23.13 0.61 -2.21
N ILE A 69 -22.48 -0.48 -2.63
CA ILE A 69 -21.09 -0.78 -2.26
C ILE A 69 -20.20 -0.42 -3.45
N LYS A 70 -19.31 0.53 -3.24
CA LYS A 70 -18.48 1.12 -4.28
C LYS A 70 -17.04 0.59 -4.24
N SER A 71 -16.50 0.21 -5.40
CA SER A 71 -15.05 -0.04 -5.53
C SER A 71 -14.26 1.26 -5.30
N PRO A 72 -13.12 1.21 -4.59
CA PRO A 72 -12.34 2.42 -4.24
C PRO A 72 -11.80 3.17 -5.47
N GLY A 73 -11.65 2.50 -6.61
CA GLY A 73 -11.25 3.12 -7.88
C GLY A 73 -12.29 4.08 -8.49
N ILE A 74 -13.58 3.98 -8.11
CA ILE A 74 -14.64 4.81 -8.67
C ILE A 74 -14.64 6.19 -7.97
N PRO A 75 -14.35 7.29 -8.70
CA PRO A 75 -14.34 8.62 -8.11
C PRO A 75 -15.73 9.06 -7.66
N SER A 76 -15.81 9.78 -6.53
CA SER A 76 -17.09 10.37 -6.05
C SER A 76 -17.70 11.35 -7.05
N LYS A 77 -16.90 11.93 -7.95
CA LYS A 77 -17.33 12.83 -9.03
C LYS A 77 -17.90 12.08 -10.25
N ALA A 78 -17.84 10.75 -10.30
CA ALA A 78 -18.36 9.98 -11.44
C ALA A 78 -19.86 10.23 -11.64
N PRO A 79 -20.37 10.27 -12.90
CA PRO A 79 -21.79 10.58 -13.18
C PRO A 79 -22.77 9.66 -12.44
N VAL A 80 -22.45 8.36 -12.34
CA VAL A 80 -23.27 7.39 -11.60
C VAL A 80 -23.32 7.74 -10.10
N MET A 81 -22.19 8.15 -9.50
CA MET A 81 -22.13 8.52 -8.08
C MET A 81 -22.93 9.78 -7.77
N LYS A 82 -22.90 10.78 -8.63
CA LYS A 82 -23.70 12.01 -8.45
C LYS A 82 -25.18 11.68 -8.30
N LYS A 83 -25.73 10.85 -9.20
CA LYS A 83 -27.16 10.43 -9.15
C LYS A 83 -27.49 9.62 -7.88
N ILE A 84 -26.56 8.77 -7.41
CA ILE A 84 -26.72 8.01 -6.16
C ILE A 84 -26.79 8.96 -4.96
N TYR A 85 -25.90 9.95 -4.90
CA TYR A 85 -25.90 10.97 -3.84
C TYR A 85 -27.12 11.88 -3.88
N GLU A 86 -27.58 12.30 -5.08
CA GLU A 86 -28.83 13.06 -5.26
C GLU A 86 -30.05 12.30 -4.71
N LYS A 87 -30.08 10.98 -4.89
CA LYS A 87 -31.11 10.08 -4.33
C LYS A 87 -30.90 9.75 -2.86
N LYS A 88 -29.81 10.23 -2.24
CA LYS A 88 -29.44 9.96 -0.84
C LYS A 88 -29.34 8.48 -0.50
N ILE A 89 -28.97 7.64 -1.49
CA ILE A 89 -28.74 6.21 -1.27
C ILE A 89 -27.44 6.06 -0.46
N PRO A 90 -27.43 5.29 0.64
CA PRO A 90 -26.22 5.02 1.41
C PRO A 90 -25.14 4.40 0.54
N VAL A 91 -23.89 4.89 0.70
CA VAL A 91 -22.73 4.36 -0.01
C VAL A 91 -21.67 3.94 1.01
N SER A 92 -21.09 2.77 0.81
CA SER A 92 -19.96 2.27 1.59
C SER A 92 -18.92 1.59 0.69
N GLY A 93 -17.70 1.44 1.21
CA GLY A 93 -16.68 0.60 0.60
C GLY A 93 -16.82 -0.87 1.01
N GLU A 94 -16.09 -1.74 0.31
CA GLU A 94 -16.08 -3.18 0.57
C GLU A 94 -15.65 -3.53 2.01
N ILE A 95 -14.60 -2.87 2.52
CA ILE A 95 -14.06 -3.11 3.87
C ILE A 95 -15.06 -2.65 4.93
N GLU A 96 -15.67 -1.48 4.76
CA GLU A 96 -16.76 -0.98 5.61
C GLU A 96 -17.91 -1.98 5.68
N PHE A 97 -18.32 -2.50 4.52
CA PHE A 97 -19.40 -3.50 4.45
C PHE A 97 -19.01 -4.79 5.14
N ALA A 98 -17.82 -5.33 4.84
CA ALA A 98 -17.36 -6.61 5.38
C ALA A 98 -17.18 -6.56 6.91
N SER A 99 -16.68 -5.46 7.46
CA SER A 99 -16.43 -5.31 8.89
C SER A 99 -17.68 -5.47 9.75
N ARG A 100 -18.85 -5.20 9.19
CA ARG A 100 -20.16 -5.37 9.88
C ARG A 100 -20.51 -6.83 10.16
N TYR A 101 -19.87 -7.78 9.47
CA TYR A 101 -20.19 -9.21 9.51
C TYR A 101 -19.11 -10.08 10.15
N THR A 102 -18.15 -9.47 10.80
CA THR A 102 -17.11 -10.18 11.55
C THR A 102 -16.83 -9.49 12.89
N LYS A 103 -16.38 -10.29 13.86
CA LYS A 103 -15.90 -9.83 15.18
C LYS A 103 -14.39 -9.98 15.33
N SER A 104 -13.71 -10.32 14.24
CA SER A 104 -12.27 -10.53 14.20
C SER A 104 -11.53 -9.23 14.50
N LYS A 105 -10.35 -9.34 15.09
CA LYS A 105 -9.49 -8.17 15.33
C LYS A 105 -8.94 -7.61 14.02
N MET A 106 -9.06 -6.32 13.83
CA MET A 106 -8.64 -5.58 12.65
C MET A 106 -7.36 -4.82 12.92
N ILE A 107 -6.30 -5.13 12.19
CA ILE A 107 -5.04 -4.38 12.18
C ILE A 107 -5.01 -3.58 10.89
N GLY A 108 -5.33 -2.29 10.95
CA GLY A 108 -5.36 -1.39 9.80
C GLY A 108 -4.01 -0.67 9.63
N ILE A 109 -3.46 -0.67 8.43
CA ILE A 109 -2.16 -0.07 8.13
C ILE A 109 -2.31 0.92 6.97
N THR A 110 -1.99 2.19 7.22
CA THR A 110 -2.01 3.26 6.23
C THR A 110 -0.73 4.09 6.28
N GLY A 111 -0.60 4.98 5.34
CA GLY A 111 0.52 5.89 5.14
C GLY A 111 0.66 6.22 3.67
N THR A 112 1.53 7.15 3.29
CA THR A 112 1.86 7.36 1.88
C THR A 112 2.74 6.23 1.39
N ASN A 113 3.80 5.89 2.10
CA ASN A 113 4.79 4.87 1.76
C ASN A 113 4.89 3.80 2.86
N GLY A 114 5.43 2.63 2.53
CA GLY A 114 5.69 1.53 3.47
C GLY A 114 4.50 0.62 3.78
N LYS A 115 3.27 0.97 3.42
CA LYS A 115 2.04 0.20 3.70
C LYS A 115 2.19 -1.29 3.41
N THR A 116 2.49 -1.64 2.17
CA THR A 116 2.56 -3.04 1.74
C THR A 116 3.60 -3.84 2.52
N THR A 117 4.81 -3.28 2.66
CA THR A 117 5.89 -3.93 3.42
C THR A 117 5.47 -4.19 4.87
N THR A 118 4.93 -3.16 5.54
CA THR A 118 4.49 -3.28 6.94
C THR A 118 3.32 -4.26 7.07
N THR A 119 2.36 -4.23 6.14
CA THR A 119 1.21 -5.15 6.14
C THR A 119 1.64 -6.60 5.97
N LEU A 120 2.50 -6.87 4.99
CA LEU A 120 3.03 -8.22 4.74
C LEU A 120 3.89 -8.72 5.90
N LEU A 121 4.74 -7.85 6.45
CA LEU A 121 5.60 -8.19 7.60
C LEU A 121 4.74 -8.47 8.85
N THR A 122 3.75 -7.64 9.14
CA THR A 122 2.80 -7.86 10.24
C THR A 122 2.06 -9.19 10.06
N HIS A 123 1.51 -9.45 8.86
CA HIS A 123 0.84 -10.72 8.56
C HIS A 123 1.78 -11.92 8.71
N HIS A 124 3.03 -11.81 8.24
CA HIS A 124 4.05 -12.84 8.39
C HIS A 124 4.31 -13.18 9.87
N ILE A 125 4.48 -12.15 10.71
CA ILE A 125 4.70 -12.35 12.15
C ILE A 125 3.49 -13.04 12.80
N LEU A 126 2.28 -12.60 12.52
CA LEU A 126 1.07 -13.21 13.07
C LEU A 126 0.93 -14.69 12.67
N THR A 127 1.16 -14.97 11.39
CA THR A 127 1.08 -16.34 10.85
C THR A 127 2.16 -17.25 11.45
N LYS A 128 3.40 -16.78 11.56
CA LYS A 128 4.49 -17.52 12.20
C LYS A 128 4.29 -17.74 13.70
N ALA A 129 3.56 -16.82 14.35
CA ALA A 129 3.12 -16.99 15.73
C ALA A 129 1.97 -18.02 15.89
N GLY A 130 1.47 -18.60 14.81
CA GLY A 130 0.38 -19.58 14.81
C GLY A 130 -1.02 -18.95 14.90
N LEU A 131 -1.16 -17.63 14.71
CA LEU A 131 -2.45 -16.96 14.70
C LEU A 131 -3.16 -17.16 13.36
N LYS A 132 -4.46 -17.37 13.40
CA LYS A 132 -5.31 -17.48 12.20
C LYS A 132 -5.54 -16.09 11.60
N ALA A 133 -4.52 -15.56 10.93
CA ALA A 133 -4.53 -14.23 10.32
C ALA A 133 -4.87 -14.27 8.84
N GLY A 134 -5.65 -13.29 8.38
CA GLY A 134 -5.94 -13.02 6.97
C GLY A 134 -5.27 -11.74 6.50
N LEU A 135 -4.83 -11.72 5.25
CA LEU A 135 -4.26 -10.57 4.57
C LEU A 135 -5.27 -10.00 3.58
N ALA A 136 -5.69 -8.75 3.75
CA ALA A 136 -6.72 -8.15 2.92
C ALA A 136 -6.55 -6.64 2.71
N GLY A 137 -7.44 -6.03 1.94
CA GLY A 137 -7.43 -4.60 1.63
C GLY A 137 -6.84 -4.30 0.25
N ASN A 138 -5.91 -3.35 0.19
CA ASN A 138 -5.24 -2.96 -1.06
C ASN A 138 -4.17 -3.98 -1.53
N VAL A 139 -3.83 -4.93 -0.67
CA VAL A 139 -2.97 -6.09 -0.93
C VAL A 139 -3.63 -7.33 -0.34
N GLY A 140 -3.38 -8.50 -0.91
CA GLY A 140 -4.01 -9.75 -0.50
C GLY A 140 -5.35 -9.98 -1.17
N HIS A 141 -6.32 -10.51 -0.42
CA HIS A 141 -7.64 -10.84 -0.91
C HIS A 141 -8.70 -9.81 -0.50
N SER A 142 -9.88 -9.88 -1.09
CA SER A 142 -11.04 -9.13 -0.60
C SER A 142 -11.39 -9.56 0.84
N LEU A 143 -11.51 -8.59 1.75
CA LEU A 143 -11.96 -8.85 3.12
C LEU A 143 -13.36 -9.49 3.13
N ALA A 144 -14.26 -8.98 2.29
CA ALA A 144 -15.62 -9.49 2.17
C ALA A 144 -15.64 -10.95 1.70
N MET A 145 -14.78 -11.33 0.74
CA MET A 145 -14.65 -12.71 0.30
C MET A 145 -14.18 -13.62 1.44
N MET A 146 -13.15 -13.18 2.19
CA MET A 146 -12.64 -13.96 3.32
C MET A 146 -13.68 -14.11 4.42
N VAL A 147 -14.39 -13.03 4.77
CA VAL A 147 -15.46 -13.08 5.79
C VAL A 147 -16.59 -14.03 5.37
N ALA A 148 -16.87 -14.13 4.06
CA ALA A 148 -17.91 -15.00 3.54
C ALA A 148 -17.52 -16.48 3.51
N GLN A 149 -16.27 -16.79 3.14
CA GLN A 149 -15.85 -18.15 2.77
C GLN A 149 -14.78 -18.76 3.69
N ASP A 150 -13.90 -17.94 4.26
CA ASP A 150 -12.77 -18.41 5.06
C ASP A 150 -12.46 -17.43 6.21
N PRO A 151 -13.35 -17.33 7.21
CA PRO A 151 -13.21 -16.37 8.30
C PRO A 151 -11.96 -16.62 9.14
N ARG A 152 -11.30 -15.54 9.54
CA ARG A 152 -10.07 -15.50 10.32
C ARG A 152 -10.31 -14.85 11.67
N ASP A 153 -9.41 -15.06 12.63
CA ASP A 153 -9.49 -14.42 13.96
C ASP A 153 -8.90 -13.00 13.92
N TYR A 154 -7.96 -12.78 13.00
CA TYR A 154 -7.28 -11.51 12.77
C TYR A 154 -7.30 -11.18 11.27
N TYR A 155 -7.44 -9.89 10.95
CA TYR A 155 -7.23 -9.40 9.61
C TYR A 155 -6.19 -8.28 9.62
N VAL A 156 -5.14 -8.43 8.81
CA VAL A 156 -4.14 -7.40 8.56
C VAL A 156 -4.50 -6.71 7.25
N LEU A 157 -4.84 -5.43 7.33
CA LEU A 157 -5.45 -4.67 6.26
C LEU A 157 -4.51 -3.57 5.76
N GLU A 158 -4.11 -3.64 4.49
CA GLU A 158 -3.55 -2.47 3.83
C GLU A 158 -4.68 -1.52 3.43
N LEU A 159 -4.67 -0.29 3.95
CA LEU A 159 -5.71 0.69 3.72
C LEU A 159 -5.17 1.90 2.94
N SER A 160 -5.70 2.11 1.74
CA SER A 160 -5.50 3.34 0.98
C SER A 160 -6.37 4.47 1.55
N SER A 161 -6.00 5.72 1.26
CA SER A 161 -6.83 6.88 1.63
C SER A 161 -8.24 6.79 1.04
N PHE A 162 -8.37 6.33 -0.21
CA PHE A 162 -9.68 6.16 -0.87
C PHE A 162 -10.58 5.13 -0.19
N GLN A 163 -10.00 4.07 0.38
CA GLN A 163 -10.78 3.11 1.17
C GLN A 163 -11.21 3.71 2.51
N LEU A 164 -10.32 4.48 3.16
CA LEU A 164 -10.61 5.16 4.41
C LEU A 164 -11.72 6.21 4.27
N ASP A 165 -11.79 6.92 3.14
CA ASP A 165 -12.85 7.90 2.85
C ASP A 165 -14.24 7.25 2.80
N ASP A 166 -14.34 6.00 2.37
CA ASP A 166 -15.59 5.25 2.27
C ASP A 166 -15.97 4.51 3.57
N MET A 167 -15.18 4.66 4.66
CA MET A 167 -15.42 4.03 5.96
C MET A 167 -16.13 4.99 6.91
N LYS A 168 -17.16 4.48 7.62
CA LYS A 168 -17.96 5.24 8.59
C LYS A 168 -17.97 4.60 9.96
N THR A 169 -18.20 3.28 10.01
CA THR A 169 -18.33 2.50 11.23
C THR A 169 -17.18 1.51 11.43
N PHE A 170 -16.35 1.32 10.42
CA PHE A 170 -15.14 0.50 10.53
C PHE A 170 -14.29 0.95 11.73
N LYS A 171 -13.83 -0.01 12.50
CA LYS A 171 -12.92 0.20 13.62
C LYS A 171 -11.69 -0.69 13.47
N ALA A 172 -10.51 -0.10 13.52
CA ALA A 172 -9.26 -0.82 13.66
C ALA A 172 -8.96 -1.04 15.16
N ASP A 173 -8.79 -2.28 15.60
CA ASP A 173 -8.31 -2.56 16.98
C ASP A 173 -6.85 -2.11 17.15
N ILE A 174 -6.06 -2.21 16.07
CA ILE A 174 -4.72 -1.62 15.98
C ILE A 174 -4.67 -0.82 14.68
N ALA A 175 -4.51 0.49 14.79
CA ALA A 175 -4.29 1.38 13.65
C ALA A 175 -2.80 1.74 13.55
N ILE A 176 -2.24 1.67 12.34
CA ILE A 176 -0.84 2.03 12.06
C ILE A 176 -0.82 3.13 11.01
N LEU A 177 -0.20 4.28 11.34
CA LEU A 177 0.03 5.40 10.44
C LEU A 177 1.54 5.61 10.28
N LEU A 178 2.05 5.26 9.09
CA LEU A 178 3.49 5.19 8.85
C LEU A 178 4.12 6.54 8.52
N ASN A 179 3.50 7.30 7.64
CA ASN A 179 3.97 8.60 7.17
C ASN A 179 2.91 9.29 6.31
N ILE A 180 3.01 10.61 6.17
CA ILE A 180 2.18 11.40 5.28
C ILE A 180 3.07 12.34 4.47
N THR A 181 3.11 12.14 3.16
CA THR A 181 3.79 13.03 2.21
C THR A 181 2.83 13.31 1.05
N PRO A 182 2.96 14.46 0.33
CA PRO A 182 2.08 14.78 -0.79
C PRO A 182 2.01 13.65 -1.81
N ASP A 183 0.79 13.15 -2.04
CA ASP A 183 0.46 12.17 -3.07
C ASP A 183 -1.03 12.30 -3.42
N HIS A 184 -1.43 11.84 -4.59
CA HIS A 184 -2.84 11.85 -5.04
C HIS A 184 -3.53 13.23 -5.00
N LEU A 185 -2.78 14.34 -5.16
CA LEU A 185 -3.34 15.70 -5.15
C LEU A 185 -4.26 15.99 -6.35
N ASP A 186 -4.28 15.12 -7.35
CA ASP A 186 -5.25 15.09 -8.43
C ASP A 186 -6.66 14.64 -7.98
N ARG A 187 -6.75 13.92 -6.86
CA ARG A 187 -7.98 13.35 -6.29
C ARG A 187 -8.51 14.11 -5.08
N TYR A 188 -7.63 14.72 -4.30
CA TYR A 188 -7.99 15.50 -3.11
C TYR A 188 -8.03 16.99 -3.42
N PRO A 189 -9.00 17.75 -2.86
CA PRO A 189 -9.07 19.22 -3.03
C PRO A 189 -7.84 19.94 -2.49
N SER A 190 -7.23 19.41 -1.41
CA SER A 190 -6.03 19.96 -0.78
C SER A 190 -5.22 18.85 -0.09
N PHE A 191 -4.02 19.18 0.36
CA PHE A 191 -3.18 18.25 1.11
C PHE A 191 -3.78 17.96 2.50
N GLU A 192 -4.43 18.93 3.12
CA GLU A 192 -5.14 18.77 4.40
C GLU A 192 -6.23 17.69 4.31
N ASN A 193 -7.01 17.65 3.22
CA ASN A 193 -8.00 16.60 3.02
C ASN A 193 -7.37 15.21 2.90
N TYR A 194 -6.17 15.10 2.34
CA TYR A 194 -5.44 13.85 2.30
C TYR A 194 -4.91 13.44 3.69
N ILE A 195 -4.47 14.40 4.51
CA ILE A 195 -4.09 14.19 5.92
C ILE A 195 -5.30 13.67 6.70
N ASP A 196 -6.43 14.36 6.63
CA ASP A 196 -7.68 13.97 7.32
C ASP A 196 -8.13 12.56 6.92
N SER A 197 -8.03 12.23 5.63
CA SER A 197 -8.34 10.90 5.13
C SER A 197 -7.49 9.83 5.83
N LYS A 198 -6.19 10.05 5.98
CA LYS A 198 -5.31 9.08 6.65
C LYS A 198 -5.55 8.97 8.14
N PHE A 199 -5.76 10.09 8.83
CA PHE A 199 -6.10 10.08 10.25
C PHE A 199 -7.45 9.43 10.53
N SER A 200 -8.35 9.37 9.54
CA SER A 200 -9.65 8.72 9.70
C SER A 200 -9.58 7.22 10.06
N ILE A 201 -8.42 6.59 9.92
CA ILE A 201 -8.16 5.22 10.41
C ILE A 201 -8.41 5.09 11.93
N THR A 202 -8.30 6.20 12.67
CA THR A 202 -8.51 6.24 14.13
C THR A 202 -9.95 6.57 14.54
N ARG A 203 -10.81 6.93 13.57
CA ARG A 203 -12.13 7.54 13.80
C ARG A 203 -13.00 6.85 14.83
N ASN A 204 -13.06 5.53 14.82
CA ASN A 204 -13.96 4.75 15.67
C ASN A 204 -13.20 3.98 16.78
N GLN A 205 -11.94 4.30 16.99
CA GLN A 205 -11.15 3.70 18.06
C GLN A 205 -11.59 4.22 19.44
N THR A 206 -11.38 3.40 20.44
CA THR A 206 -11.62 3.68 21.86
C THR A 206 -10.32 3.56 22.64
N SER A 207 -10.35 3.86 23.94
CA SER A 207 -9.19 3.68 24.83
C SER A 207 -8.70 2.23 24.98
N ALA A 208 -9.48 1.24 24.51
CA ALA A 208 -9.09 -0.17 24.46
C ALA A 208 -8.29 -0.53 23.20
N ASP A 209 -8.28 0.34 22.21
CA ASP A 209 -7.63 0.14 20.92
C ASP A 209 -6.25 0.82 20.90
N ALA A 210 -5.40 0.47 19.93
CA ALA A 210 -4.04 0.97 19.81
C ALA A 210 -3.84 1.83 18.56
N PHE A 211 -3.13 2.95 18.69
CA PHE A 211 -2.69 3.78 17.58
C PHE A 211 -1.16 3.85 17.53
N ILE A 212 -0.59 3.25 16.51
CA ILE A 212 0.86 3.18 16.26
C ILE A 212 1.19 4.21 15.17
N TYR A 213 2.11 5.13 15.42
CA TYR A 213 2.43 6.18 14.45
C TYR A 213 3.90 6.59 14.48
N CYS A 214 4.38 7.07 13.32
CA CYS A 214 5.72 7.61 13.21
C CYS A 214 5.79 9.01 13.81
N GLU A 215 6.54 9.17 14.90
CA GLU A 215 6.72 10.45 15.57
C GLU A 215 7.75 11.34 14.85
N ASP A 216 8.58 10.77 13.98
CA ASP A 216 9.56 11.50 13.20
C ASP A 216 8.98 12.13 11.93
N ASP A 217 7.75 11.77 11.56
CA ASP A 217 7.03 12.39 10.45
C ASP A 217 6.42 13.71 10.91
N LEU A 218 6.90 14.82 10.34
CA LEU A 218 6.48 16.16 10.75
C LEU A 218 4.99 16.40 10.54
N VAL A 219 4.43 15.90 9.42
CA VAL A 219 3.01 16.07 9.12
C VAL A 219 2.15 15.34 10.14
N ILE A 220 2.53 14.12 10.53
CA ILE A 220 1.82 13.40 11.60
C ILE A 220 1.94 14.16 12.91
N ALA A 221 3.16 14.55 13.32
CA ALA A 221 3.40 15.21 14.61
C ALA A 221 2.61 16.52 14.75
N GLU A 222 2.56 17.34 13.70
CA GLU A 222 1.85 18.62 13.68
C GLU A 222 0.33 18.48 13.71
N ASN A 223 -0.20 17.35 13.19
CA ASN A 223 -1.65 17.14 13.08
C ASN A 223 -2.24 16.25 14.18
N LEU A 224 -1.44 15.61 15.05
CA LEU A 224 -1.94 14.76 16.13
C LEU A 224 -2.97 15.45 17.02
N SER A 225 -2.71 16.69 17.42
CA SER A 225 -3.58 17.46 18.32
C SER A 225 -4.88 17.96 17.66
N GLN A 226 -4.92 17.97 16.33
CA GLN A 226 -6.07 18.41 15.55
C GLN A 226 -7.12 17.30 15.36
N HIS A 227 -6.74 16.05 15.64
CA HIS A 227 -7.60 14.89 15.50
C HIS A 227 -7.94 14.31 16.89
N ASN A 228 -9.22 13.99 17.09
CA ASN A 228 -9.68 13.39 18.35
C ASN A 228 -9.32 11.90 18.37
N ILE A 229 -8.14 11.56 18.90
CA ILE A 229 -7.62 10.20 18.98
C ILE A 229 -7.90 9.64 20.38
N SER A 230 -8.84 8.69 20.47
CA SER A 230 -9.21 8.03 21.73
C SER A 230 -8.35 6.81 22.05
N ALA A 231 -7.65 6.25 21.07
CA ALA A 231 -6.83 5.05 21.23
C ALA A 231 -5.57 5.29 22.06
N GLN A 232 -5.01 4.22 22.64
CA GLN A 232 -3.71 4.26 23.31
C GLN A 232 -2.60 4.56 22.30
N PRO A 233 -1.80 5.62 22.48
CA PRO A 233 -0.75 5.99 21.55
C PRO A 233 0.51 5.15 21.76
N TYR A 234 1.08 4.66 20.64
CA TYR A 234 2.35 3.93 20.58
C TYR A 234 3.24 4.54 19.49
N PRO A 235 3.90 5.67 19.76
CA PRO A 235 4.82 6.28 18.82
C PRO A 235 6.05 5.41 18.54
N PHE A 236 6.58 5.50 17.32
CA PHE A 236 7.89 4.97 17.00
C PHE A 236 8.78 6.04 16.36
N SER A 237 10.08 6.02 16.71
CA SER A 237 11.05 7.03 16.28
C SER A 237 12.46 6.45 16.16
N ILE A 238 13.23 6.89 15.16
CA ILE A 238 14.67 6.62 15.10
C ILE A 238 15.51 7.81 15.56
N LYS A 239 14.87 8.93 15.92
CA LYS A 239 15.54 10.18 16.30
C LYS A 239 15.49 10.46 17.80
N LYS A 240 14.46 9.93 18.48
CA LYS A 240 14.24 10.19 19.90
C LYS A 240 13.64 8.98 20.62
N LYS A 241 13.85 8.92 21.93
CA LYS A 241 13.31 7.86 22.78
C LYS A 241 11.81 8.05 23.01
N THR A 242 11.02 7.03 22.71
CA THR A 242 9.56 7.01 22.86
C THR A 242 9.12 5.87 23.78
N ILE A 243 8.46 6.20 24.90
CA ILE A 243 7.94 5.22 25.88
C ILE A 243 6.59 5.71 26.41
N PRO A 244 5.49 4.94 26.21
CA PRO A 244 5.42 3.64 25.54
C PRO A 244 5.63 3.76 24.05
N GLY A 245 6.25 2.76 23.42
CA GLY A 245 6.47 2.78 21.97
C GLY A 245 7.75 2.07 21.55
N ALA A 246 8.29 2.47 20.39
CA ALA A 246 9.53 1.94 19.88
C ALA A 246 10.52 3.03 19.50
N TYR A 247 11.79 2.82 19.72
CA TYR A 247 12.85 3.77 19.35
C TYR A 247 14.15 3.04 18.94
N LEU A 248 14.98 3.78 18.21
CA LEU A 248 16.33 3.32 17.86
C LEU A 248 17.33 3.92 18.86
N ASP A 249 18.19 3.10 19.43
CA ASP A 249 19.31 3.50 20.27
C ASP A 249 20.54 2.65 19.95
N ASN A 250 21.68 3.26 19.64
CA ASN A 250 22.94 2.58 19.33
C ASN A 250 22.80 1.42 18.32
N ASN A 251 22.08 1.62 17.23
CA ASN A 251 21.75 0.61 16.21
C ASN A 251 20.86 -0.54 16.72
N GLU A 252 20.23 -0.41 17.87
CA GLU A 252 19.25 -1.35 18.38
C GLU A 252 17.84 -0.77 18.35
N ILE A 253 16.90 -1.50 17.77
CA ILE A 253 15.45 -1.26 17.92
C ILE A 253 15.07 -1.70 19.34
N ILE A 254 14.48 -0.79 20.10
CA ILE A 254 13.98 -1.04 21.45
C ILE A 254 12.48 -0.79 21.47
N ILE A 255 11.70 -1.80 21.90
CA ILE A 255 10.25 -1.67 22.10
C ILE A 255 9.94 -1.81 23.58
N ASN A 256 9.29 -0.79 24.15
CA ASN A 256 8.88 -0.77 25.55
C ASN A 256 7.46 -0.20 25.67
N LEU A 257 6.49 -1.07 25.95
CA LEU A 257 5.07 -0.72 25.99
C LEU A 257 4.51 -0.53 27.43
N LYS A 258 5.38 -0.37 28.42
CA LYS A 258 5.15 -0.11 29.87
C LYS A 258 4.15 -1.01 30.60
N ASN A 259 3.00 -1.33 30.02
CA ASN A 259 1.89 -2.02 30.69
C ASN A 259 1.58 -3.40 30.10
N HIS A 260 2.39 -3.88 29.17
CA HIS A 260 2.24 -5.22 28.58
C HIS A 260 3.07 -6.25 29.35
N GLN A 261 2.57 -7.47 29.41
CA GLN A 261 3.22 -8.61 30.09
C GLN A 261 4.57 -8.99 29.44
N ASN A 262 4.84 -8.48 28.23
CA ASN A 262 6.08 -8.73 27.52
C ASN A 262 7.21 -7.81 28.03
N PRO A 263 8.37 -8.37 28.38
CA PRO A 263 9.55 -7.58 28.67
C PRO A 263 10.00 -6.76 27.46
N THR A 264 10.81 -5.73 27.69
CA THR A 264 11.41 -4.91 26.65
C THR A 264 12.01 -5.80 25.53
N PHE A 265 11.63 -5.51 24.29
CA PHE A 265 12.20 -6.16 23.10
C PHE A 265 13.39 -5.37 22.61
N THR A 266 14.47 -6.04 22.25
CA THR A 266 15.65 -5.43 21.63
C THR A 266 16.13 -6.25 20.44
N MET A 267 16.55 -5.55 19.36
CA MET A 267 17.10 -6.19 18.16
C MET A 267 18.01 -5.22 17.40
N SER A 268 19.20 -5.67 17.02
CA SER A 268 20.09 -4.89 16.16
C SER A 268 19.52 -4.70 14.76
N ILE A 269 19.62 -3.49 14.20
CA ILE A 269 19.20 -3.20 12.83
C ILE A 269 19.99 -3.98 11.78
N HIS A 270 21.22 -4.42 12.12
CA HIS A 270 22.04 -5.25 11.23
C HIS A 270 21.48 -6.65 11.03
N ASN A 271 20.60 -7.10 11.92
CA ASN A 271 19.93 -8.40 11.84
C ASN A 271 18.59 -8.32 11.09
N LEU A 272 18.15 -7.14 10.67
CA LEU A 272 16.95 -7.00 9.86
C LEU A 272 17.21 -7.54 8.45
N SER A 273 16.29 -8.34 7.94
CA SER A 273 16.32 -8.78 6.52
C SER A 273 16.09 -7.63 5.56
N LEU A 274 15.26 -6.66 5.97
CA LEU A 274 14.96 -5.45 5.22
C LEU A 274 15.91 -4.33 5.62
N GLN A 275 16.82 -3.97 4.73
CA GLN A 275 17.78 -2.89 4.96
C GLN A 275 17.21 -1.51 4.58
N GLY A 276 17.88 -0.45 5.02
CA GLY A 276 17.52 0.94 4.75
C GLY A 276 16.63 1.56 5.82
N ARG A 277 16.80 2.87 5.99
CA ARG A 277 16.16 3.66 7.06
C ARG A 277 14.64 3.52 7.10
N HIS A 278 13.97 3.57 5.94
CA HIS A 278 12.52 3.40 5.84
C HIS A 278 12.05 2.02 6.30
N ASN A 279 12.88 0.98 6.12
CA ASN A 279 12.54 -0.37 6.57
C ASN A 279 12.74 -0.55 8.07
N ILE A 280 13.61 0.24 8.71
CA ILE A 280 13.67 0.30 10.17
C ILE A 280 12.32 0.77 10.72
N TYR A 281 11.74 1.86 10.17
CA TYR A 281 10.41 2.32 10.55
C TYR A 281 9.32 1.26 10.31
N ASN A 282 9.31 0.61 9.14
CA ASN A 282 8.34 -0.44 8.82
C ASN A 282 8.45 -1.62 9.80
N SER A 283 9.68 -2.03 10.14
CA SER A 283 9.97 -3.11 11.08
C SER A 283 9.53 -2.75 12.51
N MET A 284 9.80 -1.51 12.94
CA MET A 284 9.36 -1.02 14.25
C MET A 284 7.84 -1.03 14.36
N ALA A 285 7.12 -0.52 13.36
CA ALA A 285 5.66 -0.47 13.35
C ALA A 285 5.03 -1.87 13.42
N ALA A 286 5.53 -2.83 12.62
CA ALA A 286 5.07 -4.21 12.63
C ALA A 286 5.38 -4.91 13.96
N ALA A 287 6.58 -4.68 14.51
CA ALA A 287 7.00 -5.29 15.77
C ALA A 287 6.23 -4.73 16.98
N VAL A 288 5.89 -3.43 16.99
CA VAL A 288 5.02 -2.84 18.02
C VAL A 288 3.62 -3.49 17.97
N ALA A 289 3.03 -3.63 16.77
CA ALA A 289 1.74 -4.30 16.62
C ALA A 289 1.78 -5.76 17.12
N ALA A 290 2.82 -6.49 16.79
CA ALA A 290 3.03 -7.86 17.26
C ALA A 290 3.22 -7.94 18.79
N ASN A 291 3.94 -6.98 19.37
CA ASN A 291 4.15 -6.92 20.83
C ASN A 291 2.84 -6.60 21.58
N ILE A 292 1.99 -5.70 21.05
CA ILE A 292 0.64 -5.42 21.57
C ILE A 292 -0.22 -6.69 21.58
N LEU A 293 -0.06 -7.56 20.58
CA LEU A 293 -0.76 -8.86 20.50
C LEU A 293 -0.10 -9.96 21.37
N ASN A 294 0.87 -9.61 22.20
CA ASN A 294 1.62 -10.53 23.07
C ASN A 294 2.32 -11.68 22.31
N ILE A 295 2.76 -11.44 21.08
CA ILE A 295 3.58 -12.39 20.34
C ILE A 295 4.96 -12.45 20.97
N ARG A 296 5.48 -13.67 21.14
CA ARG A 296 6.80 -13.91 21.76
C ARG A 296 7.90 -13.19 20.98
N LYS A 297 8.83 -12.57 21.71
CA LYS A 297 9.91 -11.77 21.15
C LYS A 297 10.84 -12.54 20.22
N GLU A 298 11.02 -13.85 20.46
CA GLU A 298 11.80 -14.74 19.62
C GLU A 298 11.18 -14.84 18.23
N VAL A 299 9.84 -15.05 18.14
CA VAL A 299 9.10 -15.12 16.88
C VAL A 299 9.18 -13.78 16.12
N ILE A 300 9.05 -12.65 16.84
CA ILE A 300 9.18 -11.31 16.22
C ILE A 300 10.59 -11.16 15.63
N ARG A 301 11.64 -11.51 16.40
CA ARG A 301 13.04 -11.40 15.97
C ARG A 301 13.32 -12.26 14.74
N ASP A 302 12.90 -13.52 14.76
CA ASP A 302 13.11 -14.47 13.66
C ASP A 302 12.43 -13.94 12.38
N CYS A 303 11.17 -13.48 12.50
CA CYS A 303 10.45 -12.92 11.36
C CYS A 303 11.09 -11.64 10.79
N LEU A 304 11.60 -10.76 11.64
CA LEU A 304 12.30 -9.55 11.18
C LEU A 304 13.64 -9.89 10.49
N SER A 305 14.24 -11.05 10.82
CA SER A 305 15.51 -11.50 10.23
C SER A 305 15.33 -12.28 8.93
N ASP A 306 14.21 -12.98 8.74
CA ASP A 306 13.99 -13.90 7.59
C ASP A 306 12.97 -13.39 6.57
N PHE A 307 12.28 -12.28 6.83
CA PHE A 307 11.21 -11.77 5.98
C PHE A 307 11.71 -11.39 4.58
N ARG A 308 11.00 -11.85 3.56
CA ARG A 308 11.20 -11.44 2.17
C ARG A 308 10.12 -10.48 1.75
N ASN A 309 10.53 -9.33 1.20
CA ASN A 309 9.60 -8.28 0.77
C ASN A 309 8.71 -8.74 -0.41
N ALA A 310 7.66 -7.94 -0.67
CA ALA A 310 6.81 -8.16 -1.83
C ALA A 310 7.61 -8.05 -3.13
N GLU A 311 7.19 -8.83 -4.12
CA GLU A 311 7.65 -8.68 -5.51
C GLU A 311 7.50 -7.21 -5.98
N HIS A 312 8.42 -6.73 -6.79
CA HIS A 312 8.47 -5.36 -7.32
C HIS A 312 8.73 -4.26 -6.27
N ARG A 313 9.24 -4.60 -5.08
CA ARG A 313 9.58 -3.62 -4.04
C ARG A 313 11.00 -3.83 -3.53
N LEU A 314 11.96 -3.04 -4.04
CA LEU A 314 13.39 -3.19 -3.82
C LEU A 314 13.82 -4.67 -3.90
N GLU A 315 13.20 -5.39 -4.83
CA GLU A 315 13.43 -6.81 -5.06
C GLU A 315 14.78 -6.98 -5.76
N HIS A 316 15.80 -7.41 -5.03
CA HIS A 316 17.04 -7.87 -5.66
C HIS A 316 16.72 -9.12 -6.48
N PHE A 317 16.68 -8.97 -7.81
CA PHE A 317 16.19 -10.02 -8.68
C PHE A 317 17.30 -10.94 -9.18
N ALA A 318 18.43 -10.36 -9.61
CA ALA A 318 19.55 -11.09 -10.16
C ALA A 318 20.85 -10.30 -10.04
N THR A 319 21.98 -11.02 -10.11
CA THR A 319 23.29 -10.44 -10.34
C THR A 319 23.82 -11.05 -11.64
N VAL A 320 24.04 -10.23 -12.68
CA VAL A 320 24.56 -10.65 -13.97
C VAL A 320 25.87 -9.93 -14.23
N HIS A 321 26.94 -10.66 -14.55
CA HIS A 321 28.29 -10.11 -14.78
C HIS A 321 28.81 -9.21 -13.63
N GLY A 322 28.33 -9.43 -12.40
CA GLY A 322 28.71 -8.64 -11.21
C GLY A 322 27.98 -7.31 -11.10
N VAL A 323 26.90 -7.11 -11.84
CA VAL A 323 25.95 -5.99 -11.74
C VAL A 323 24.67 -6.50 -11.12
N ASP A 324 24.17 -5.80 -10.08
CA ASP A 324 22.92 -6.17 -9.42
C ASP A 324 21.72 -5.52 -10.13
N TYR A 325 20.67 -6.30 -10.36
CA TYR A 325 19.42 -5.86 -10.95
C TYR A 325 18.34 -5.84 -9.88
N VAL A 326 17.79 -4.66 -9.61
CA VAL A 326 16.81 -4.42 -8.56
C VAL A 326 15.50 -3.92 -9.14
N ASN A 327 14.44 -4.65 -8.84
CA ASN A 327 13.09 -4.34 -9.29
C ASN A 327 12.32 -3.61 -8.16
N ASP A 328 12.14 -2.31 -8.35
CA ASP A 328 11.31 -1.47 -7.49
C ASP A 328 10.18 -0.81 -8.31
N SER A 329 9.59 -1.57 -9.22
CA SER A 329 8.54 -1.08 -10.12
C SER A 329 7.33 -0.48 -9.38
N LYS A 330 7.12 -0.83 -8.12
CA LYS A 330 6.06 -0.29 -7.25
C LYS A 330 6.36 1.13 -6.76
N ALA A 331 7.55 1.67 -6.96
CA ALA A 331 7.89 3.07 -6.67
C ALA A 331 7.23 4.01 -7.70
N THR A 332 5.97 4.33 -7.48
CA THR A 332 5.15 5.16 -8.40
C THR A 332 5.07 6.63 -7.98
N ASN A 333 5.89 7.05 -7.04
CA ASN A 333 6.08 8.45 -6.63
C ASN A 333 7.54 8.74 -6.30
N VAL A 334 7.89 10.03 -6.28
CA VAL A 334 9.26 10.54 -6.09
C VAL A 334 9.85 10.11 -4.75
N ASN A 335 9.06 10.15 -3.67
CA ASN A 335 9.54 9.77 -2.33
C ASN A 335 9.93 8.29 -2.26
N SER A 336 9.19 7.40 -2.94
CA SER A 336 9.56 5.98 -2.99
C SER A 336 10.92 5.78 -3.65
N THR A 337 11.17 6.47 -4.76
CA THR A 337 12.45 6.44 -5.48
C THR A 337 13.58 7.08 -4.64
N TRP A 338 13.27 8.12 -3.85
CA TRP A 338 14.22 8.71 -2.93
C TRP A 338 14.73 7.67 -1.92
N TYR A 339 13.82 6.94 -1.28
CA TYR A 339 14.19 5.88 -0.32
C TYR A 339 14.92 4.72 -1.00
N ALA A 340 14.56 4.39 -2.24
CA ALA A 340 15.26 3.38 -3.00
C ALA A 340 16.73 3.77 -3.23
N LEU A 341 16.99 5.01 -3.67
CA LEU A 341 18.34 5.53 -3.88
C LEU A 341 19.13 5.65 -2.56
N GLU A 342 18.46 6.09 -1.47
CA GLU A 342 19.10 6.18 -0.14
C GLU A 342 19.68 4.85 0.31
N SER A 343 19.02 3.74 -0.04
CA SER A 343 19.41 2.38 0.38
C SER A 343 20.69 1.87 -0.26
N TYR A 344 21.21 2.52 -1.29
CA TYR A 344 22.41 2.08 -1.99
C TYR A 344 23.61 3.01 -1.74
N HIS A 345 24.78 2.40 -1.52
CA HIS A 345 26.06 3.08 -1.36
C HIS A 345 27.02 2.83 -2.56
N ARG A 346 26.52 2.15 -3.58
CA ARG A 346 27.24 1.82 -4.83
C ARG A 346 26.66 2.67 -5.97
N PRO A 347 27.43 2.89 -7.05
CA PRO A 347 26.91 3.62 -8.22
C PRO A 347 25.67 2.97 -8.81
N VAL A 348 24.68 3.79 -9.16
CA VAL A 348 23.37 3.35 -9.65
C VAL A 348 23.17 3.78 -11.11
N ILE A 349 22.70 2.87 -11.94
CA ILE A 349 22.03 3.17 -13.20
C ILE A 349 20.54 3.17 -12.89
N LEU A 350 19.89 4.35 -12.94
CA LEU A 350 18.51 4.52 -12.54
C LEU A 350 17.57 4.44 -13.75
N ILE A 351 16.62 3.50 -13.73
CA ILE A 351 15.52 3.44 -14.71
C ILE A 351 14.34 4.21 -14.10
N LEU A 352 14.00 5.36 -14.70
CA LEU A 352 13.05 6.35 -14.20
C LEU A 352 12.03 6.68 -15.30
N GLY A 353 10.77 7.03 -14.95
CA GLY A 353 9.79 7.48 -15.94
C GLY A 353 8.47 6.72 -15.94
N GLY A 354 7.54 7.23 -16.76
CA GLY A 354 6.13 6.82 -16.82
C GLY A 354 5.20 8.02 -16.81
N VAL A 355 3.93 7.82 -16.36
CA VAL A 355 2.94 8.91 -16.25
C VAL A 355 3.26 9.79 -15.05
N ASP A 356 3.66 11.03 -15.32
CA ASP A 356 3.93 12.07 -14.32
C ASP A 356 2.61 12.60 -13.73
N LYS A 357 2.48 12.59 -12.41
CA LYS A 357 1.31 13.07 -11.66
C LYS A 357 1.54 14.44 -11.00
N GLY A 358 2.38 15.28 -11.58
CA GLY A 358 2.77 16.55 -10.97
C GLY A 358 4.01 16.41 -10.07
N ASN A 359 4.90 15.48 -10.38
CA ASN A 359 6.09 15.18 -9.61
C ASN A 359 7.01 16.40 -9.45
N ASP A 360 7.51 16.60 -8.23
CA ASP A 360 8.63 17.47 -7.93
C ASP A 360 9.93 16.63 -7.81
N TYR A 361 10.73 16.64 -8.85
CA TYR A 361 11.99 15.90 -8.91
C TYR A 361 13.14 16.57 -8.13
N SER A 362 12.96 17.79 -7.60
CA SER A 362 13.99 18.48 -6.81
C SER A 362 14.39 17.67 -5.57
N ILE A 363 13.44 16.92 -5.01
CA ILE A 363 13.63 16.02 -3.86
C ILE A 363 14.71 14.95 -4.12
N LEU A 364 14.82 14.48 -5.38
CA LEU A 364 15.80 13.46 -5.76
C LEU A 364 17.18 14.02 -6.11
N LYS A 365 17.29 15.34 -6.31
CA LYS A 365 18.44 15.95 -6.97
C LYS A 365 19.76 15.59 -6.30
N ASP A 366 19.83 15.75 -4.99
CA ASP A 366 21.08 15.51 -4.24
C ASP A 366 21.53 14.05 -4.36
N LEU A 367 20.60 13.08 -4.17
CA LEU A 367 20.91 11.65 -4.28
C LEU A 367 21.25 11.24 -5.73
N VAL A 368 20.57 11.84 -6.69
CA VAL A 368 20.88 11.56 -8.12
C VAL A 368 22.26 12.10 -8.48
N CYS A 369 22.60 13.32 -8.09
CA CYS A 369 23.93 13.89 -8.33
C CYS A 369 25.05 13.11 -7.62
N GLU A 370 24.77 12.56 -6.44
CA GLU A 370 25.75 11.81 -5.63
C GLU A 370 25.95 10.38 -6.12
N LYS A 371 24.84 9.66 -6.43
CA LYS A 371 24.86 8.19 -6.58
C LYS A 371 24.55 7.68 -7.98
N VAL A 372 23.88 8.50 -8.82
CA VAL A 372 23.41 8.03 -10.12
C VAL A 372 24.43 8.33 -11.22
N LYS A 373 24.89 7.29 -11.88
CA LYS A 373 25.88 7.33 -12.96
C LYS A 373 25.23 7.68 -14.29
N ALA A 374 24.03 7.15 -14.55
CA ALA A 374 23.23 7.42 -15.72
C ALA A 374 21.72 7.19 -15.41
N ILE A 375 20.86 7.87 -16.18
CA ILE A 375 19.41 7.68 -16.14
C ILE A 375 18.94 7.07 -17.46
N VAL A 376 18.13 6.04 -17.38
CA VAL A 376 17.38 5.47 -18.50
C VAL A 376 15.91 5.81 -18.31
N CYS A 377 15.38 6.68 -19.16
CA CYS A 377 14.01 7.18 -19.07
C CYS A 377 13.05 6.23 -19.77
N LEU A 378 12.22 5.53 -19.01
CA LEU A 378 11.22 4.57 -19.49
C LEU A 378 9.81 5.19 -19.41
N GLY A 379 9.42 5.95 -20.41
CA GLY A 379 8.14 6.65 -20.47
C GLY A 379 7.93 7.41 -21.78
N LYS A 380 6.69 7.81 -22.06
CA LYS A 380 6.34 8.56 -23.29
C LYS A 380 6.73 10.04 -23.24
N ASP A 381 6.72 10.66 -22.06
CA ASP A 381 7.12 12.06 -21.87
C ASP A 381 8.11 12.19 -20.70
N ASN A 382 9.38 12.36 -21.04
CA ASN A 382 10.49 12.41 -20.10
C ASN A 382 11.09 13.82 -19.94
N LYS A 383 10.47 14.88 -20.53
CA LYS A 383 11.02 16.26 -20.55
C LYS A 383 11.33 16.81 -19.18
N LYS A 384 10.48 16.53 -18.18
CA LYS A 384 10.70 16.99 -16.80
C LYS A 384 11.90 16.30 -16.17
N ILE A 385 12.12 15.01 -16.44
CA ILE A 385 13.26 14.23 -15.95
C ILE A 385 14.54 14.81 -16.51
N HIS A 386 14.62 15.02 -17.83
CA HIS A 386 15.75 15.68 -18.49
C HIS A 386 16.04 17.05 -17.89
N LYS A 387 15.01 17.89 -17.73
CA LYS A 387 15.15 19.23 -17.12
C LYS A 387 15.70 19.18 -15.70
N ALA A 388 15.25 18.20 -14.89
CA ALA A 388 15.62 18.08 -13.48
C ALA A 388 17.06 17.60 -13.29
N PHE A 389 17.55 16.69 -14.16
CA PHE A 389 18.79 15.94 -13.90
C PHE A 389 19.92 16.16 -14.91
N LYS A 390 19.73 16.99 -15.96
CA LYS A 390 20.76 17.27 -16.98
C LYS A 390 22.11 17.74 -16.41
N ASP A 391 22.07 18.38 -15.25
CA ASP A 391 23.27 18.92 -14.59
C ASP A 391 23.84 17.95 -13.55
N CYS A 392 23.16 16.83 -13.25
CA CYS A 392 23.56 15.82 -12.29
C CYS A 392 24.25 14.62 -12.90
N VAL A 393 23.79 14.16 -14.07
CA VAL A 393 24.28 12.94 -14.71
C VAL A 393 24.77 13.24 -16.11
N LYS A 394 25.83 12.52 -16.53
CA LYS A 394 26.43 12.73 -17.85
C LYS A 394 25.58 12.14 -18.99
N MET A 395 24.72 11.18 -18.68
CA MET A 395 23.93 10.44 -19.67
C MET A 395 22.50 10.24 -19.22
N ILE A 396 21.55 10.69 -20.04
CA ILE A 396 20.12 10.43 -19.90
C ILE A 396 19.65 9.91 -21.26
N VAL A 397 19.10 8.71 -21.29
CA VAL A 397 18.69 8.02 -22.53
C VAL A 397 17.20 7.69 -22.45
N ASP A 398 16.44 8.05 -23.49
CA ASP A 398 15.03 7.71 -23.60
C ASP A 398 14.86 6.34 -24.27
N VAL A 399 13.97 5.53 -23.70
CA VAL A 399 13.62 4.18 -24.18
C VAL A 399 12.12 3.96 -24.13
N SER A 400 11.61 3.02 -24.94
CA SER A 400 10.17 2.79 -25.12
C SER A 400 9.70 1.42 -24.62
N SER A 401 10.60 0.56 -24.17
CA SER A 401 10.28 -0.79 -23.68
C SER A 401 11.18 -1.22 -22.53
N ALA A 402 10.74 -2.23 -21.77
CA ALA A 402 11.54 -2.82 -20.71
C ALA A 402 12.81 -3.51 -21.25
N ASP A 403 12.72 -4.12 -22.44
CA ASP A 403 13.85 -4.79 -23.08
C ASP A 403 14.93 -3.77 -23.46
N GLU A 404 14.54 -2.64 -24.08
CA GLU A 404 15.46 -1.52 -24.37
C GLU A 404 16.05 -0.92 -23.08
N ALA A 405 15.24 -0.76 -22.04
CA ALA A 405 15.69 -0.21 -20.75
C ALA A 405 16.78 -1.07 -20.12
N VAL A 406 16.58 -2.39 -20.09
CA VAL A 406 17.55 -3.33 -19.52
C VAL A 406 18.80 -3.39 -20.40
N ALA A 407 18.67 -3.49 -21.71
CA ALA A 407 19.82 -3.51 -22.63
C ALA A 407 20.68 -2.24 -22.52
N THR A 408 20.03 -1.06 -22.52
CA THR A 408 20.71 0.24 -22.38
C THR A 408 21.39 0.35 -21.01
N ALA A 409 20.67 0.04 -19.92
CA ALA A 409 21.23 0.11 -18.58
C ALA A 409 22.41 -0.85 -18.40
N SER A 410 22.33 -2.06 -18.94
CA SER A 410 23.41 -3.06 -18.92
C SER A 410 24.66 -2.59 -19.67
N GLY A 411 24.48 -1.93 -20.82
CA GLY A 411 25.58 -1.35 -21.59
C GLY A 411 26.28 -0.18 -20.89
N LEU A 412 25.61 0.51 -19.97
CA LEU A 412 26.15 1.62 -19.19
C LEU A 412 26.76 1.20 -17.86
N ALA A 413 26.41 0.01 -17.37
CA ALA A 413 26.84 -0.49 -16.07
C ALA A 413 28.23 -1.15 -16.14
N THR A 414 28.95 -1.10 -15.04
CA THR A 414 30.19 -1.82 -14.81
C THR A 414 30.08 -2.72 -13.59
N LYS A 415 30.95 -3.71 -13.48
CA LYS A 415 30.97 -4.62 -12.31
C LYS A 415 30.97 -3.84 -10.99
N GLY A 416 30.03 -4.16 -10.10
CA GLY A 416 29.82 -3.48 -8.84
C GLY A 416 28.69 -2.44 -8.86
N ASP A 417 28.20 -2.03 -10.02
CA ASP A 417 27.07 -1.13 -10.15
C ASP A 417 25.73 -1.81 -9.83
N VAL A 418 24.71 -0.99 -9.59
CA VAL A 418 23.32 -1.41 -9.39
C VAL A 418 22.46 -0.84 -10.50
N ILE A 419 21.73 -1.68 -11.22
CA ILE A 419 20.65 -1.25 -12.12
C ILE A 419 19.35 -1.29 -11.32
N LEU A 420 18.79 -0.11 -11.08
CA LEU A 420 17.62 0.08 -10.24
C LEU A 420 16.41 0.54 -11.07
N LEU A 421 15.42 -0.32 -11.24
CA LEU A 421 14.10 0.09 -11.75
C LEU A 421 13.31 0.71 -10.59
N SER A 422 13.33 2.04 -10.46
CA SER A 422 12.54 2.79 -9.46
C SER A 422 11.94 4.04 -10.12
N PRO A 423 10.77 3.89 -10.79
CA PRO A 423 10.32 4.79 -11.85
C PRO A 423 9.82 6.16 -11.39
N ALA A 424 9.49 6.39 -10.12
CA ALA A 424 8.84 7.59 -9.57
C ALA A 424 7.47 7.92 -10.20
N CYS A 425 7.04 7.21 -11.21
CA CYS A 425 5.87 7.48 -12.04
C CYS A 425 4.95 6.26 -12.13
N ALA A 426 3.66 6.51 -12.39
CA ALA A 426 2.74 5.44 -12.73
C ALA A 426 3.11 4.83 -14.10
N SER A 427 2.67 3.58 -14.36
CA SER A 427 3.13 2.77 -15.49
C SER A 427 2.18 2.77 -16.70
N PHE A 428 1.03 3.43 -16.61
CA PHE A 428 -0.09 3.28 -17.55
C PHE A 428 0.12 3.83 -18.95
N ASP A 429 1.28 4.41 -19.24
CA ASP A 429 1.65 4.89 -20.58
C ASP A 429 2.23 3.78 -21.47
N LEU A 430 3.01 2.86 -20.91
CA LEU A 430 3.69 1.78 -21.65
C LEU A 430 3.27 0.38 -21.16
N PHE A 431 2.66 0.25 -19.97
CA PHE A 431 2.35 -1.03 -19.35
C PHE A 431 0.92 -1.04 -18.79
N GLU A 432 0.34 -2.21 -18.59
CA GLU A 432 -0.99 -2.36 -18.00
C GLU A 432 -1.04 -1.86 -16.54
N ASN A 433 0.02 -2.12 -15.79
CA ASN A 433 0.16 -1.78 -14.38
C ASN A 433 1.64 -1.89 -13.96
N TYR A 434 1.95 -1.54 -12.71
CA TYR A 434 3.32 -1.63 -12.21
C TYR A 434 3.83 -3.07 -12.09
N GLU A 435 2.95 -4.04 -11.85
CA GLU A 435 3.30 -5.47 -11.82
C GLU A 435 3.75 -5.93 -13.21
N ASP A 436 3.04 -5.52 -14.25
CA ASP A 436 3.39 -5.83 -15.62
C ASP A 436 4.75 -5.22 -15.99
N ARG A 437 4.98 -3.94 -15.68
CA ARG A 437 6.29 -3.29 -15.86
C ARG A 437 7.41 -4.06 -15.15
N GLY A 438 7.20 -4.44 -13.90
CA GLY A 438 8.20 -5.21 -13.13
C GLY A 438 8.43 -6.61 -13.67
N ARG A 439 7.40 -7.31 -14.15
CA ARG A 439 7.56 -8.63 -14.82
C ARG A 439 8.30 -8.53 -16.13
N GLN A 440 8.01 -7.52 -16.96
CA GLN A 440 8.72 -7.28 -18.20
C GLN A 440 10.20 -6.95 -17.95
N PHE A 441 10.51 -6.12 -16.95
CA PHE A 441 11.89 -5.88 -16.51
C PHE A 441 12.60 -7.18 -16.13
N LYS A 442 11.98 -8.02 -15.28
CA LYS A 442 12.58 -9.31 -14.87
C LYS A 442 12.77 -10.27 -16.04
N ARG A 443 11.84 -10.27 -17.00
CA ARG A 443 11.97 -11.06 -18.24
C ARG A 443 13.16 -10.58 -19.07
N ALA A 444 13.31 -9.28 -19.26
CA ALA A 444 14.42 -8.70 -20.00
C ALA A 444 15.78 -9.02 -19.34
N VAL A 445 15.86 -8.96 -18.00
CA VAL A 445 17.07 -9.32 -17.24
C VAL A 445 17.43 -10.81 -17.42
N LYS A 446 16.42 -11.71 -17.49
CA LYS A 446 16.67 -13.15 -17.73
C LYS A 446 17.18 -13.45 -19.14
N ALA A 447 16.97 -12.55 -20.08
CA ALA A 447 17.40 -12.70 -21.46
C ALA A 447 18.83 -12.20 -21.73
N LEU A 448 19.51 -11.57 -20.74
CA LEU A 448 20.93 -11.20 -20.77
C LEU A 448 21.82 -12.43 -20.62
#